data_8853d7d9fea92a866ae6e8b7cd5ce83f
#
_entry.id   8853d7d9fea92a866ae6e8b7cd5ce83f
#
_cell.length_a   1.000
_cell.length_b   1.000
_cell.length_c   1.000
_cell.angle_alpha   90.00
_cell.angle_beta   90.00
_cell.angle_gamma   90.00
#
_symmetry.space_group_name_H-M   'P 1'
#
loop_
_entity.id
_entity.type
_entity.pdbx_description
1 polymer ?
#
loop_
_entity_poly.entity_id
_entity_poly.type
_entity_poly.pdbx_seq_one_letter_code
_entity_poly.pdbx_strand_id
1 'polypeptide(L)'
;MKIFLENLYHSDCYFLPIRDNQQVLVGVELITHFSSEDGTVRIPTSRVIAQLTEEQHWQLFSEQLELLKSCQHFFIQHKLFAWLNLTPQVALLNKSNFC
;
A
#
# COMPACT_ATOMS: atom_id res chain seq x y z
N MET A 1 -5.58 8.11 -2.81
CA MET A 1 -4.74 9.28 -2.50
C MET A 1 -4.40 10.00 -3.78
N LYS A 2 -4.57 11.31 -3.81
CA LYS A 2 -4.19 12.14 -4.95
C LYS A 2 -2.89 12.85 -4.64
N ILE A 3 -1.96 12.84 -5.59
CA ILE A 3 -0.63 13.41 -5.44
C ILE A 3 -0.36 14.32 -6.61
N PHE A 4 0.03 15.57 -6.32
CA PHE A 4 0.47 16.51 -7.33
C PHE A 4 2.00 16.58 -7.32
N LEU A 5 2.61 16.15 -8.42
CA LEU A 5 4.03 16.32 -8.70
C LEU A 5 4.15 17.33 -9.83
N GLU A 6 4.50 16.92 -11.04
CA GLU A 6 4.38 17.78 -12.22
C GLU A 6 2.96 17.74 -12.78
N ASN A 7 2.27 16.63 -12.57
CA ASN A 7 0.88 16.40 -12.94
C ASN A 7 0.16 15.75 -11.76
N LEU A 8 -1.17 15.77 -11.80
CA LEU A 8 -1.96 15.12 -10.77
C LEU A 8 -2.02 13.61 -11.02
N TYR A 9 -1.66 12.84 -10.00
CA TYR A 9 -1.73 11.39 -10.00
C TYR A 9 -2.65 10.92 -8.89
N HIS A 10 -3.16 9.70 -9.01
CA HIS A 10 -3.90 9.06 -7.94
C HIS A 10 -3.37 7.65 -7.69
N SER A 11 -3.59 7.17 -6.48
CA SER A 11 -3.20 5.82 -6.08
C SER A 11 -4.41 4.90 -6.08
N ASP A 12 -4.21 3.67 -6.52
CA ASP A 12 -5.17 2.58 -6.40
C ASP A 12 -4.51 1.41 -5.68
N CYS A 13 -5.26 0.80 -4.76
CA CYS A 13 -4.77 -0.36 -4.02
C CYS A 13 -5.54 -1.59 -4.43
N TYR A 14 -4.83 -2.72 -4.48
CA TYR A 14 -5.45 -4.02 -4.69
C TYR A 14 -4.67 -5.09 -3.96
N PHE A 15 -5.29 -6.27 -3.81
CA PHE A 15 -4.67 -7.39 -3.13
C PHE A 15 -4.19 -8.42 -4.13
N LEU A 16 -2.94 -8.86 -3.96
CA LEU A 16 -2.41 -10.04 -4.65
C LEU A 16 -2.50 -11.24 -3.72
N PRO A 17 -2.99 -12.38 -4.21
CA PRO A 17 -3.05 -13.58 -3.38
C PRO A 17 -1.65 -14.15 -3.14
N ILE A 18 -1.43 -14.62 -1.91
CA ILE A 18 -0.23 -15.36 -1.54
C ILE A 18 -0.66 -16.81 -1.30
N ARG A 19 -0.06 -17.72 -2.04
CA ARG A 19 -0.37 -19.15 -1.95
C ARG A 19 0.86 -19.91 -1.50
N ASP A 20 0.64 -21.00 -0.76
CA ASP A 20 1.73 -21.88 -0.38
C ASP A 20 2.10 -22.83 -1.53
N ASN A 21 3.04 -23.74 -1.28
CA ASN A 21 3.50 -24.69 -2.31
C ASN A 21 2.43 -25.72 -2.70
N GLN A 22 1.32 -25.81 -1.97
CA GLN A 22 0.18 -26.64 -2.29
C GLN A 22 -0.96 -25.87 -2.95
N GLN A 23 -0.70 -24.61 -3.33
CA GLN A 23 -1.65 -23.69 -3.96
C GLN A 23 -2.82 -23.29 -3.04
N VAL A 24 -2.67 -23.44 -1.75
CA VAL A 24 -3.66 -22.98 -0.76
C VAL A 24 -3.44 -21.50 -0.48
N LEU A 25 -4.51 -20.71 -0.50
CA LEU A 25 -4.45 -19.29 -0.18
C LEU A 25 -4.14 -19.13 1.31
N VAL A 26 -3.01 -18.47 1.62
CA VAL A 26 -2.56 -18.28 3.01
C VAL A 26 -2.51 -16.80 3.41
N GLY A 27 -2.54 -15.89 2.45
CA GLY A 27 -2.49 -14.47 2.73
C GLY A 27 -2.72 -13.63 1.50
N VAL A 28 -2.62 -12.33 1.69
CA VAL A 28 -2.71 -11.35 0.62
C VAL A 28 -1.62 -10.31 0.80
N GLU A 29 -1.13 -9.78 -0.31
CA GLU A 29 -0.21 -8.65 -0.31
C GLU A 29 -0.94 -7.43 -0.82
N LEU A 30 -0.89 -6.33 -0.06
CA LEU A 30 -1.47 -5.07 -0.50
C LEU A 30 -0.50 -4.35 -1.42
N ILE A 31 -0.94 -4.09 -2.64
CA ILE A 31 -0.15 -3.43 -3.67
C ILE A 31 -0.78 -2.08 -3.98
N THR A 32 0.05 -1.04 -4.09
CA THR A 32 -0.39 0.30 -4.48
C THR A 32 0.19 0.64 -5.84
N HIS A 33 -0.68 1.11 -6.74
CA HIS A 33 -0.28 1.63 -8.05
C HIS A 33 -0.62 3.10 -8.15
N PHE A 34 0.16 3.82 -8.94
CA PHE A 34 -0.08 5.22 -9.25
C PHE A 34 -0.34 5.38 -10.73
N SER A 35 -1.32 6.20 -11.07
CA SER A 35 -1.67 6.49 -12.46
C SER A 35 -2.06 7.96 -12.60
N SER A 36 -2.07 8.44 -13.84
CA SER A 36 -2.57 9.78 -14.16
C SER A 36 -4.05 9.89 -13.78
N GLU A 37 -4.56 11.11 -13.68
CA GLU A 37 -5.94 11.36 -13.24
C GLU A 37 -6.97 10.65 -14.12
N ASP A 38 -6.73 10.59 -15.43
CA ASP A 38 -7.62 9.89 -16.37
C ASP A 38 -7.39 8.39 -16.46
N GLY A 39 -6.38 7.86 -15.73
CA GLY A 39 -6.09 6.44 -15.71
C GLY A 39 -5.34 5.90 -16.92
N THR A 40 -4.98 6.75 -17.88
CA THR A 40 -4.36 6.28 -19.14
C THR A 40 -2.86 6.05 -19.03
N VAL A 41 -2.20 6.69 -18.07
CA VAL A 41 -0.76 6.57 -17.85
C VAL A 41 -0.49 6.02 -16.47
N ARG A 42 0.26 4.92 -16.41
CA ARG A 42 0.68 4.30 -15.17
C ARG A 42 2.12 4.70 -14.87
N ILE A 43 2.36 5.13 -13.64
CA ILE A 43 3.68 5.57 -13.21
C ILE A 43 4.30 4.50 -12.33
N PRO A 44 5.58 4.15 -12.52
CA PRO A 44 6.25 3.21 -11.63
C PRO A 44 6.16 3.68 -10.18
N THR A 45 5.71 2.80 -9.29
CA THR A 45 5.50 3.12 -7.88
C THR A 45 6.76 3.64 -7.22
N SER A 46 7.92 3.03 -7.50
CA SER A 46 9.20 3.47 -6.94
C SER A 46 9.53 4.91 -7.29
N ARG A 47 9.16 5.36 -8.49
CA ARG A 47 9.40 6.73 -8.94
C ARG A 47 8.56 7.72 -8.15
N VAL A 48 7.30 7.40 -7.90
CA VAL A 48 6.41 8.26 -7.12
C VAL A 48 6.86 8.29 -5.66
N ILE A 49 7.12 7.14 -5.08
CA ILE A 49 7.54 7.01 -3.68
C ILE A 49 8.79 7.85 -3.40
N ALA A 50 9.74 7.89 -4.32
CA ALA A 50 10.97 8.67 -4.17
C ALA A 50 10.73 10.18 -4.09
N GLN A 51 9.58 10.66 -4.57
CA GLN A 51 9.26 12.09 -4.64
C GLN A 51 8.24 12.52 -3.58
N LEU A 52 7.71 11.61 -2.78
CA LEU A 52 6.73 11.94 -1.76
C LEU A 52 7.38 12.70 -0.60
N THR A 53 6.63 13.68 -0.06
CA THR A 53 6.99 14.31 1.20
C THR A 53 6.77 13.33 2.35
N GLU A 54 7.34 13.62 3.53
CA GLU A 54 7.12 12.83 4.73
C GLU A 54 5.63 12.72 5.05
N GLU A 55 4.90 13.82 4.96
CA GLU A 55 3.47 13.85 5.20
C GLU A 55 2.70 12.94 4.23
N GLN A 56 3.09 12.94 2.95
CA GLN A 56 2.47 12.10 1.94
C GLN A 56 2.77 10.62 2.18
N HIS A 57 3.96 10.27 2.65
CA HIS A 57 4.28 8.90 3.06
C HIS A 57 3.35 8.42 4.18
N TRP A 58 3.12 9.26 5.19
CA TRP A 58 2.20 8.94 6.28
C TRP A 58 0.76 8.83 5.81
N GLN A 59 0.33 9.72 4.92
CA GLN A 59 -1.01 9.67 4.34
C GLN A 59 -1.23 8.35 3.59
N LEU A 60 -0.27 7.95 2.76
CA LEU A 60 -0.35 6.69 2.02
C LEU A 60 -0.44 5.50 2.97
N PHE A 61 0.42 5.45 3.98
CA PHE A 61 0.42 4.40 4.98
C PHE A 61 -0.91 4.32 5.72
N SER A 62 -1.46 5.48 6.12
CA SER A 62 -2.75 5.54 6.83
C SER A 62 -3.89 5.00 5.97
N GLU A 63 -3.93 5.33 4.69
CA GLU A 63 -4.94 4.82 3.76
C GLU A 63 -4.83 3.31 3.58
N GLN A 64 -3.61 2.79 3.49
CA GLN A 64 -3.36 1.35 3.39
C GLN A 64 -3.84 0.62 4.64
N LEU A 65 -3.56 1.18 5.84
CA LEU A 65 -4.03 0.61 7.10
C LEU A 65 -5.55 0.61 7.20
N GLU A 66 -6.20 1.69 6.78
CA GLU A 66 -7.66 1.77 6.78
C GLU A 66 -8.29 0.71 5.89
N LEU A 67 -7.69 0.48 4.72
CA LEU A 67 -8.14 -0.58 3.82
C LEU A 67 -8.00 -1.96 4.47
N LEU A 68 -6.86 -2.24 5.09
CA LEU A 68 -6.64 -3.51 5.80
C LEU A 68 -7.63 -3.68 6.94
N LYS A 69 -7.90 -2.64 7.71
CA LYS A 69 -8.88 -2.69 8.79
C LYS A 69 -10.28 -2.99 8.28
N SER A 70 -10.66 -2.42 7.14
CA SER A 70 -11.98 -2.64 6.56
C SER A 70 -12.18 -4.09 6.12
N CYS A 71 -11.11 -4.83 5.86
CA CYS A 71 -11.14 -6.24 5.47
C CYS A 71 -10.80 -7.19 6.62
N GLN A 72 -10.66 -6.69 7.84
CA GLN A 72 -10.17 -7.45 9.00
C GLN A 72 -10.98 -8.72 9.26
N HIS A 73 -12.29 -8.64 9.22
CA HIS A 73 -13.16 -9.79 9.46
C HIS A 73 -12.94 -10.90 8.44
N PHE A 74 -12.77 -10.52 7.18
CA PHE A 74 -12.50 -11.49 6.12
C PHE A 74 -11.18 -12.23 6.38
N PHE A 75 -10.13 -11.50 6.74
CA PHE A 75 -8.82 -12.09 7.01
C PHE A 75 -8.87 -13.05 8.19
N ILE A 76 -9.52 -12.65 9.28
CA ILE A 76 -9.67 -13.49 10.46
C ILE A 76 -10.50 -14.73 10.14
N GLN A 77 -11.63 -14.55 9.48
CA GLN A 77 -12.54 -15.64 9.15
C GLN A 77 -11.86 -16.71 8.29
N HIS A 78 -11.03 -16.30 7.34
CA HIS A 78 -10.34 -17.22 6.42
C HIS A 78 -8.92 -17.58 6.85
N LYS A 79 -8.50 -17.12 8.03
CA LYS A 79 -7.15 -17.39 8.59
C LYS A 79 -6.04 -16.94 7.63
N LEU A 80 -6.22 -15.75 7.06
CA LEU A 80 -5.26 -15.16 6.13
C LEU A 80 -4.42 -14.11 6.83
N PHE A 81 -3.13 -14.05 6.49
CA PHE A 81 -2.32 -12.90 6.89
C PHE A 81 -2.35 -11.84 5.79
N ALA A 82 -2.05 -10.60 6.18
CA ALA A 82 -1.95 -9.48 5.24
C ALA A 82 -0.52 -8.95 5.26
N TRP A 83 0.06 -8.79 4.08
CA TRP A 83 1.42 -8.27 3.91
C TRP A 83 1.32 -6.84 3.41
N LEU A 84 1.98 -5.92 4.12
CA LEU A 84 2.04 -4.52 3.75
C LEU A 84 3.51 -4.11 3.59
N ASN A 85 3.85 -3.55 2.42
CA ASN A 85 5.19 -3.03 2.16
C ASN A 85 5.27 -1.59 2.66
N LEU A 86 6.18 -1.34 3.61
CA LEU A 86 6.42 0.01 4.13
C LEU A 86 7.46 0.71 3.29
N THR A 87 7.26 2.03 3.10
CA THR A 87 8.34 2.85 2.53
C THR A 87 9.45 3.00 3.58
N PRO A 88 10.71 3.20 3.16
CA PRO A 88 11.80 3.38 4.12
C PRO A 88 11.55 4.53 5.09
N GLN A 89 10.94 5.62 4.63
CA GLN A 89 10.65 6.78 5.46
C GLN A 89 9.69 6.45 6.60
N VAL A 90 8.61 5.72 6.31
CA VAL A 90 7.64 5.30 7.32
C VAL A 90 8.25 4.30 8.28
N ALA A 91 9.04 3.36 7.77
CA ALA A 91 9.72 2.36 8.61
C ALA A 91 10.68 3.01 9.61
N LEU A 92 11.43 4.02 9.18
CA LEU A 92 12.35 4.74 10.06
C LEU A 92 11.61 5.53 11.14
N LEU A 93 10.51 6.19 10.79
CA LEU A 93 9.71 6.95 11.74
C LEU A 93 9.03 6.02 12.75
N ASN A 94 8.50 4.90 12.31
CA ASN A 94 7.92 3.89 13.19
C ASN A 94 8.95 3.35 14.18
N LYS A 95 10.17 3.15 13.73
CA LYS A 95 11.24 2.64 14.58
C LYS A 95 11.54 3.57 15.75
N SER A 96 11.44 4.88 15.58
CA SER A 96 11.62 5.83 16.66
C SER A 96 10.39 5.94 17.57
N ASN A 97 9.21 5.55 17.10
CA ASN A 97 7.95 5.65 17.84
C ASN A 97 7.57 4.37 18.57
N PHE A 98 8.13 3.24 18.22
CA PHE A 98 7.80 1.93 18.79
C PHE A 98 8.96 1.33 19.58
N CYS A 99 9.71 2.13 20.22
CA CYS A 99 10.79 1.66 21.09
C CYS A 99 10.27 0.84 22.26
#